data_65094f8ba17eebb138c023e85911a68c
#
_entry.id   65094f8ba17eebb138c023e85911a68c
#
_cell.length_a   1.000
_cell.length_b   1.000
_cell.length_c   1.000
_cell.angle_alpha   90.00
_cell.angle_beta   90.00
_cell.angle_gamma   90.00
#
_symmetry.space_group_name_H-M   'P 1'
#
loop_
_entity.id
_entity.type
_entity.pdbx_description
1 polymer ?
#
loop_
_entity_poly.entity_id
_entity_poly.type
_entity_poly.pdbx_seq_one_letter_code
_entity_poly.pdbx_strand_id
1 'polypeptide(L)'
;MPRQTDPKNLERLLEAAADLFLVEGYDGASMQQLADSVGLHKSSLYHYVSGKEDLLGKLTSEAQSDAETNMAKAEAKDNKREAMIDALTFAIDQTLNDLGKVSLVLRQKPDSVTGEQITERRREHDRRLSAIIEAAQTSGDVRDDIHPVLLSRLLYGMIAWLVEWYDPELTRFDKDEIRNAILSVVLNGTINKED
;
A
#
# COMPACT_ATOMS: atom_id res chain seq x y z
N MET A 1 26.39 28.82 6.17
CA MET A 1 25.84 28.14 4.97
C MET A 1 25.08 26.93 5.46
N PRO A 2 23.80 26.71 5.10
CA PRO A 2 23.12 25.49 5.43
C PRO A 2 23.86 24.33 4.74
N ARG A 3 24.30 23.32 5.50
CA ARG A 3 24.83 22.09 4.94
C ARG A 3 23.75 21.48 4.08
N GLN A 4 24.00 21.33 2.80
CA GLN A 4 23.14 20.61 1.86
C GLN A 4 22.93 19.22 2.44
N THR A 5 21.70 18.86 2.74
CA THR A 5 21.32 17.51 3.21
C THR A 5 21.73 16.53 2.11
N ASP A 6 22.60 15.59 2.44
CA ASP A 6 23.02 14.55 1.49
C ASP A 6 21.82 13.64 1.19
N PRO A 7 21.36 13.55 -0.07
CA PRO A 7 20.22 12.72 -0.45
C PRO A 7 20.38 11.25 -0.03
N LYS A 8 21.60 10.71 -0.09
CA LYS A 8 21.91 9.33 0.32
C LYS A 8 21.66 9.09 1.81
N ASN A 9 21.91 10.11 2.64
CA ASN A 9 21.64 9.96 4.07
C ASN A 9 20.14 10.03 4.36
N LEU A 10 19.35 10.79 3.60
CA LEU A 10 17.90 10.77 3.73
C LEU A 10 17.32 9.41 3.32
N GLU A 11 17.78 8.83 2.22
CA GLU A 11 17.37 7.51 1.75
C GLU A 11 17.65 6.43 2.81
N ARG A 12 18.90 6.35 3.33
CA ARG A 12 19.25 5.45 4.43
C ARG A 12 18.41 5.66 5.69
N LEU A 13 18.07 6.91 5.98
CA LEU A 13 17.22 7.25 7.12
C LEU A 13 15.78 6.74 6.92
N LEU A 14 15.25 6.87 5.71
CA LEU A 14 13.92 6.37 5.36
C LEU A 14 13.86 4.85 5.38
N GLU A 15 14.87 4.15 4.86
CA GLU A 15 14.98 2.70 4.94
C GLU A 15 14.98 2.22 6.39
N ALA A 16 15.89 2.77 7.22
CA ALA A 16 15.96 2.41 8.63
C ALA A 16 14.67 2.76 9.40
N ALA A 17 13.96 3.81 9.00
CA ALA A 17 12.68 4.15 9.61
C ALA A 17 11.58 3.16 9.21
N ALA A 18 11.57 2.69 7.96
CA ALA A 18 10.62 1.66 7.50
C ALA A 18 10.81 0.37 8.31
N ASP A 19 12.06 -0.10 8.45
CA ASP A 19 12.40 -1.30 9.22
C ASP A 19 12.00 -1.15 10.70
N LEU A 20 12.35 -0.02 11.31
CA LEU A 20 12.01 0.24 12.70
C LEU A 20 10.50 0.29 12.93
N PHE A 21 9.76 0.93 12.04
CA PHE A 21 8.29 1.01 12.14
C PHE A 21 7.62 -0.34 11.88
N LEU A 22 8.24 -1.20 11.07
CA LEU A 22 7.73 -2.56 10.84
C LEU A 22 7.87 -3.43 12.10
N VAL A 23 9.02 -3.34 12.78
CA VAL A 23 9.34 -4.16 13.96
C VAL A 23 8.65 -3.65 15.23
N GLU A 24 8.77 -2.35 15.53
CA GLU A 24 8.30 -1.75 16.78
C GLU A 24 6.87 -1.18 16.68
N GLY A 25 6.34 -1.11 15.46
CA GLY A 25 5.16 -0.32 15.14
C GLY A 25 5.45 1.19 15.10
N TYR A 26 4.61 1.94 14.40
CA TYR A 26 4.78 3.40 14.32
C TYR A 26 4.76 4.05 15.72
N ASP A 27 3.84 3.69 16.59
CA ASP A 27 3.71 4.29 17.92
C ASP A 27 4.89 3.95 18.84
N GLY A 28 5.38 2.70 18.80
CA GLY A 28 6.50 2.21 19.62
C GLY A 28 7.86 2.78 19.23
N ALA A 29 8.05 3.12 17.96
CA ALA A 29 9.32 3.63 17.46
C ALA A 29 9.63 5.05 17.94
N SER A 30 10.89 5.31 18.25
CA SER A 30 11.38 6.62 18.69
C SER A 30 12.45 7.21 17.78
N MET A 31 12.53 8.54 17.74
CA MET A 31 13.59 9.26 16.99
C MET A 31 14.99 8.97 17.53
N GLN A 32 15.12 8.51 18.79
CA GLN A 32 16.41 8.11 19.35
C GLN A 32 16.85 6.75 18.78
N GLN A 33 15.96 5.74 18.79
CA GLN A 33 16.25 4.44 18.19
C GLN A 33 16.63 4.58 16.71
N LEU A 34 15.92 5.45 15.98
CA LEU A 34 16.23 5.73 14.58
C LEU A 34 17.62 6.37 14.43
N ALA A 35 17.98 7.33 15.28
CA ALA A 35 19.31 7.93 15.25
C ALA A 35 20.41 6.87 15.48
N ASP A 36 20.19 6.01 16.46
CA ASP A 36 21.12 4.93 16.83
C ASP A 36 21.28 3.92 15.69
N SER A 37 20.18 3.55 15.01
CA SER A 37 20.22 2.58 13.90
C SER A 37 21.02 3.03 12.69
N VAL A 38 21.06 4.35 12.42
CA VAL A 38 21.83 4.93 11.29
C VAL A 38 23.19 5.52 11.72
N GLY A 39 23.55 5.41 13.01
CA GLY A 39 24.82 5.91 13.55
C GLY A 39 24.92 7.45 13.57
N LEU A 40 23.80 8.15 13.73
CA LEU A 40 23.71 9.60 13.80
C LEU A 40 23.35 10.08 15.21
N HIS A 41 23.72 11.32 15.54
CA HIS A 41 23.15 11.98 16.69
C HIS A 41 21.70 12.38 16.42
N LYS A 42 20.82 12.28 17.43
CA LYS A 42 19.41 12.67 17.30
C LYS A 42 19.22 14.08 16.73
N SER A 43 20.08 15.04 17.13
CA SER A 43 20.07 16.40 16.58
C SER A 43 20.34 16.46 15.08
N SER A 44 21.12 15.53 14.54
CA SER A 44 21.43 15.45 13.11
C SER A 44 20.23 14.97 12.29
N LEU A 45 19.33 14.15 12.84
CA LEU A 45 18.11 13.73 12.16
C LEU A 45 17.18 14.91 11.83
N TYR A 46 17.12 15.88 12.72
CA TYR A 46 16.26 17.06 12.53
C TYR A 46 16.73 18.01 11.42
N HIS A 47 17.90 17.74 10.80
CA HIS A 47 18.30 18.39 9.54
C HIS A 47 17.63 17.76 8.32
N TYR A 48 17.13 16.53 8.41
CA TYR A 48 16.51 15.78 7.32
C TYR A 48 14.99 15.74 7.44
N VAL A 49 14.48 15.66 8.67
CA VAL A 49 13.06 15.48 8.97
C VAL A 49 12.65 16.29 10.19
N SER A 50 11.44 16.81 10.21
CA SER A 50 10.91 17.59 11.33
C SER A 50 10.44 16.71 12.50
N GLY A 51 10.28 15.42 12.28
CA GLY A 51 9.84 14.45 13.29
C GLY A 51 9.36 13.14 12.70
N LYS A 52 8.78 12.30 13.56
CA LYS A 52 8.28 10.97 13.19
C LYS A 52 7.13 11.03 12.18
N GLU A 53 6.28 12.03 12.28
CA GLU A 53 5.15 12.26 11.36
C GLU A 53 5.64 12.66 9.95
N ASP A 54 6.66 13.51 9.85
CA ASP A 54 7.29 13.87 8.57
C ASP A 54 7.95 12.64 7.90
N LEU A 55 8.61 11.79 8.70
CA LEU A 55 9.13 10.50 8.23
C LEU A 55 8.02 9.61 7.67
N LEU A 56 6.92 9.46 8.38
CA LEU A 56 5.77 8.68 7.93
C LEU A 56 5.23 9.22 6.59
N GLY A 57 5.05 10.55 6.50
CA GLY A 57 4.61 11.20 5.26
C GLY A 57 5.56 10.92 4.09
N LYS A 58 6.88 11.04 4.30
CA LYS A 58 7.87 10.77 3.27
C LYS A 58 7.91 9.30 2.84
N LEU A 59 7.86 8.37 3.81
CA LEU A 59 7.85 6.93 3.55
C LEU A 59 6.64 6.48 2.74
N THR A 60 5.48 7.06 3.00
CA THR A 60 4.24 6.64 2.35
C THR A 60 3.91 7.41 1.08
N SER A 61 4.55 8.57 0.84
CA SER A 61 4.20 9.47 -0.28
C SER A 61 4.39 8.84 -1.65
N GLU A 62 5.49 8.14 -1.87
CA GLU A 62 5.80 7.48 -3.15
C GLU A 62 4.79 6.37 -3.44
N ALA A 63 4.61 5.44 -2.49
CA ALA A 63 3.66 4.35 -2.62
C ALA A 63 2.22 4.85 -2.88
N GLN A 64 1.82 5.95 -2.22
CA GLN A 64 0.52 6.56 -2.44
C GLN A 64 0.41 7.23 -3.82
N SER A 65 1.48 7.88 -4.30
CA SER A 65 1.52 8.49 -5.63
C SER A 65 1.43 7.44 -6.73
N ASP A 66 2.12 6.32 -6.57
CA ASP A 66 2.08 5.20 -7.51
C ASP A 66 0.70 4.55 -7.53
N ALA A 67 0.09 4.33 -6.37
CA ALA A 67 -1.27 3.82 -6.26
C ALA A 67 -2.28 4.74 -6.96
N GLU A 68 -2.18 6.06 -6.76
CA GLU A 68 -3.03 7.05 -7.42
C GLU A 68 -2.88 7.02 -8.93
N THR A 69 -1.64 6.99 -9.42
CA THR A 69 -1.32 6.93 -10.85
C THR A 69 -1.88 5.66 -11.51
N ASN A 70 -1.74 4.51 -10.84
CA ASN A 70 -2.21 3.24 -11.39
C ASN A 70 -3.73 3.11 -11.32
N MET A 71 -4.36 3.64 -10.27
CA MET A 71 -5.82 3.72 -10.21
C MET A 71 -6.39 4.58 -11.34
N ALA A 72 -5.80 5.75 -11.61
CA ALA A 72 -6.20 6.60 -12.72
C ALA A 72 -6.04 5.92 -14.09
N LYS A 73 -4.97 5.13 -14.29
CA LYS A 73 -4.79 4.31 -15.50
C LYS A 73 -5.86 3.22 -15.63
N ALA A 74 -6.20 2.57 -14.54
CA ALA A 74 -7.25 1.55 -14.52
C ALA A 74 -8.62 2.15 -14.89
N GLU A 75 -8.98 3.27 -14.27
CA GLU A 75 -10.24 3.98 -14.55
C GLU A 75 -10.39 4.41 -16.02
N ALA A 76 -9.28 4.78 -16.66
CA ALA A 76 -9.26 5.21 -18.07
C ALA A 76 -9.52 4.07 -19.06
N LYS A 77 -9.50 2.80 -18.64
CA LYS A 77 -9.80 1.67 -19.52
C LYS A 77 -11.30 1.60 -19.86
N ASP A 78 -11.60 1.31 -21.11
CA ASP A 78 -12.96 1.06 -21.56
C ASP A 78 -13.51 -0.26 -20.99
N ASN A 79 -12.70 -1.32 -21.04
CA ASN A 79 -13.04 -2.62 -20.47
C ASN A 79 -12.90 -2.59 -18.93
N LYS A 80 -14.03 -2.60 -18.22
CA LYS A 80 -14.05 -2.46 -16.76
C LYS A 80 -13.61 -3.71 -16.01
N ARG A 81 -13.71 -4.89 -16.60
CA ARG A 81 -13.08 -6.12 -16.09
C ARG A 81 -11.57 -6.01 -16.11
N GLU A 82 -10.99 -5.55 -17.21
CA GLU A 82 -9.54 -5.31 -17.29
C GLU A 82 -9.10 -4.21 -16.33
N ALA A 83 -9.89 -3.14 -16.18
CA ALA A 83 -9.64 -2.09 -15.21
C ALA A 83 -9.54 -2.64 -13.78
N MET A 84 -10.47 -3.52 -13.38
CA MET A 84 -10.46 -4.19 -12.08
C MET A 84 -9.22 -5.08 -11.91
N ILE A 85 -8.89 -5.88 -12.93
CA ILE A 85 -7.72 -6.78 -12.90
C ILE A 85 -6.44 -5.97 -12.73
N ASP A 86 -6.27 -4.88 -13.47
CA ASP A 86 -5.07 -4.04 -13.40
C ASP A 86 -4.94 -3.36 -12.01
N ALA A 87 -6.04 -2.83 -11.49
CA ALA A 87 -6.03 -2.21 -10.16
C ALA A 87 -5.63 -3.23 -9.07
N LEU A 88 -6.16 -4.46 -9.14
CA LEU A 88 -5.82 -5.52 -8.18
C LEU A 88 -4.39 -6.03 -8.38
N THR A 89 -3.95 -6.23 -9.63
CA THR A 89 -2.59 -6.65 -9.94
C THR A 89 -1.58 -5.67 -9.37
N PHE A 90 -1.80 -4.36 -9.60
CA PHE A 90 -0.94 -3.33 -9.05
C PHE A 90 -0.91 -3.37 -7.51
N ALA A 91 -2.06 -3.49 -6.85
CA ALA A 91 -2.13 -3.55 -5.39
C ALA A 91 -1.39 -4.78 -4.82
N ILE A 92 -1.49 -5.93 -5.49
CA ILE A 92 -0.75 -7.15 -5.11
C ILE A 92 0.75 -6.91 -5.27
N ASP A 93 1.20 -6.44 -6.44
CA ASP A 93 2.61 -6.23 -6.74
C ASP A 93 3.23 -5.17 -5.80
N GLN A 94 2.53 -4.07 -5.53
CA GLN A 94 2.95 -3.06 -4.58
C GLN A 94 3.14 -3.67 -3.17
N THR A 95 2.18 -4.49 -2.72
CA THR A 95 2.26 -5.14 -1.41
C THR A 95 3.44 -6.12 -1.34
N LEU A 96 3.63 -6.96 -2.35
CA LEU A 96 4.72 -7.94 -2.39
C LEU A 96 6.12 -7.29 -2.53
N ASN A 97 6.19 -6.10 -3.12
CA ASN A 97 7.46 -5.39 -3.31
C ASN A 97 7.84 -4.51 -2.14
N ASP A 98 6.88 -4.03 -1.35
CA ASP A 98 7.15 -3.10 -0.25
C ASP A 98 6.19 -3.30 0.93
N LEU A 99 6.31 -4.47 1.58
CA LEU A 99 5.51 -4.85 2.75
C LEU A 99 5.56 -3.80 3.87
N GLY A 100 6.74 -3.23 4.10
CA GLY A 100 6.96 -2.26 5.16
C GLY A 100 6.12 -1.01 4.97
N LYS A 101 6.21 -0.38 3.79
CA LYS A 101 5.44 0.84 3.50
C LYS A 101 3.94 0.57 3.41
N VAL A 102 3.53 -0.55 2.79
CA VAL A 102 2.11 -0.93 2.73
C VAL A 102 1.55 -1.20 4.13
N SER A 103 2.28 -1.91 4.99
CA SER A 103 1.90 -2.14 6.39
C SER A 103 1.70 -0.83 7.13
N LEU A 104 2.61 0.15 6.94
CA LEU A 104 2.47 1.49 7.55
C LEU A 104 1.19 2.18 7.11
N VAL A 105 0.87 2.13 5.81
CA VAL A 105 -0.39 2.72 5.28
C VAL A 105 -1.62 2.03 5.87
N LEU A 106 -1.62 0.70 5.94
CA LEU A 106 -2.76 -0.08 6.40
C LEU A 106 -3.04 0.08 7.90
N ARG A 107 -1.99 0.24 8.72
CA ARG A 107 -2.09 0.33 10.18
C ARG A 107 -2.28 1.75 10.69
N GLN A 108 -2.21 2.78 9.81
CA GLN A 108 -2.41 4.15 10.23
C GLN A 108 -3.82 4.42 10.73
N LYS A 109 -3.89 5.21 11.83
CA LYS A 109 -5.11 5.74 12.41
C LYS A 109 -5.23 7.23 12.10
N PRO A 110 -6.45 7.77 12.05
CA PRO A 110 -6.69 9.19 11.80
C PRO A 110 -6.53 10.02 13.09
N ASP A 111 -5.40 9.88 13.79
CA ASP A 111 -5.08 10.54 15.06
C ASP A 111 -4.01 11.63 14.93
N SER A 112 -3.56 11.89 13.71
CA SER A 112 -2.65 12.95 13.32
C SER A 112 -3.01 13.48 11.94
N VAL A 113 -2.47 14.62 11.53
CA VAL A 113 -2.73 15.22 10.20
C VAL A 113 -2.30 14.25 9.09
N THR A 114 -1.10 13.66 9.21
CA THR A 114 -0.60 12.68 8.24
C THR A 114 -1.43 11.40 8.27
N GLY A 115 -1.81 10.92 9.45
CA GLY A 115 -2.67 9.75 9.62
C GLY A 115 -4.06 9.94 9.02
N GLU A 116 -4.67 11.12 9.18
CA GLU A 116 -5.93 11.48 8.52
C GLU A 116 -5.80 11.46 6.99
N GLN A 117 -4.74 12.08 6.44
CA GLN A 117 -4.49 12.10 5.01
C GLN A 117 -4.30 10.69 4.43
N ILE A 118 -3.52 9.84 5.09
CA ILE A 118 -3.31 8.44 4.67
C ILE A 118 -4.64 7.68 4.69
N THR A 119 -5.40 7.83 5.76
CA THR A 119 -6.69 7.14 5.93
C THR A 119 -7.70 7.59 4.87
N GLU A 120 -7.78 8.89 4.57
CA GLU A 120 -8.71 9.39 3.57
C GLU A 120 -8.33 8.95 2.15
N ARG A 121 -7.05 8.96 1.80
CA ARG A 121 -6.59 8.41 0.52
C ARG A 121 -6.95 6.94 0.37
N ARG A 122 -6.78 6.13 1.43
CA ARG A 122 -7.17 4.72 1.42
C ARG A 122 -8.68 4.55 1.19
N ARG A 123 -9.52 5.36 1.85
CA ARG A 123 -10.97 5.35 1.63
C ARG A 123 -11.34 5.76 0.19
N GLU A 124 -10.61 6.70 -0.38
CA GLU A 124 -10.80 7.11 -1.77
C GLU A 124 -10.48 5.98 -2.73
N HIS A 125 -9.37 5.26 -2.50
CA HIS A 125 -9.03 4.07 -3.29
C HIS A 125 -10.12 2.99 -3.21
N ASP A 126 -10.67 2.72 -2.01
CA ASP A 126 -11.79 1.79 -1.84
C ASP A 126 -13.02 2.22 -2.65
N ARG A 127 -13.35 3.52 -2.66
CA ARG A 127 -14.48 4.06 -3.43
C ARG A 127 -14.26 3.90 -4.93
N ARG A 128 -13.06 4.19 -5.42
CA ARG A 128 -12.72 4.10 -6.86
C ARG A 128 -12.73 2.66 -7.35
N LEU A 129 -12.14 1.72 -6.61
CA LEU A 129 -12.25 0.31 -6.96
C LEU A 129 -13.71 -0.16 -6.95
N SER A 130 -14.51 0.27 -5.96
CA SER A 130 -15.93 -0.05 -5.92
C SER A 130 -16.67 0.45 -7.15
N ALA A 131 -16.36 1.64 -7.65
CA ALA A 131 -16.96 2.19 -8.88
C ALA A 131 -16.55 1.40 -10.15
N ILE A 132 -15.28 0.97 -10.23
CA ILE A 132 -14.83 0.10 -11.31
C ILE A 132 -15.59 -1.25 -11.28
N ILE A 133 -15.74 -1.84 -10.10
CA ILE A 133 -16.49 -3.09 -9.92
C ILE A 133 -17.96 -2.92 -10.31
N GLU A 134 -18.61 -1.84 -9.87
CA GLU A 134 -20.01 -1.54 -10.22
C GLU A 134 -20.20 -1.41 -11.72
N ALA A 135 -19.28 -0.75 -12.41
CA ALA A 135 -19.29 -0.65 -13.86
C ALA A 135 -19.11 -2.00 -14.55
N ALA A 136 -18.21 -2.87 -14.01
CA ALA A 136 -18.01 -4.21 -14.54
C ALA A 136 -19.21 -5.16 -14.25
N GLN A 137 -19.92 -4.96 -13.15
CA GLN A 137 -21.18 -5.67 -12.87
C GLN A 137 -22.27 -5.22 -13.84
N THR A 138 -22.37 -3.93 -14.13
CA THR A 138 -23.34 -3.38 -15.08
C THR A 138 -23.12 -3.88 -16.49
N SER A 139 -21.87 -4.12 -16.91
CA SER A 139 -21.55 -4.74 -18.22
C SER A 139 -21.74 -6.26 -18.26
N GLY A 140 -22.01 -6.90 -17.12
CA GLY A 140 -22.15 -8.35 -17.01
C GLY A 140 -20.85 -9.14 -16.93
N ASP A 141 -19.70 -8.46 -16.85
CA ASP A 141 -18.38 -9.10 -16.80
C ASP A 141 -18.01 -9.63 -15.42
N VAL A 142 -18.64 -9.10 -14.37
CA VAL A 142 -18.44 -9.46 -12.97
C VAL A 142 -19.79 -9.78 -12.33
N ARG A 143 -19.81 -10.76 -11.43
CA ARG A 143 -21.01 -11.14 -10.67
C ARG A 143 -21.63 -9.93 -9.96
N ASP A 144 -22.96 -9.82 -9.98
CA ASP A 144 -23.71 -8.69 -9.42
C ASP A 144 -24.51 -9.02 -8.14
N ASP A 145 -24.41 -10.28 -7.69
CA ASP A 145 -25.08 -10.75 -6.45
C ASP A 145 -24.35 -10.30 -5.16
N ILE A 146 -23.17 -9.64 -5.28
CA ILE A 146 -22.43 -9.04 -4.17
C ILE A 146 -22.35 -7.52 -4.40
N HIS A 147 -22.74 -6.76 -3.38
CA HIS A 147 -22.66 -5.30 -3.44
C HIS A 147 -21.22 -4.83 -3.75
N PRO A 148 -20.97 -3.90 -4.70
CA PRO A 148 -19.63 -3.55 -5.17
C PRO A 148 -18.69 -3.07 -4.06
N VAL A 149 -19.20 -2.31 -3.08
CA VAL A 149 -18.42 -1.88 -1.90
C VAL A 149 -17.97 -3.07 -1.04
N LEU A 150 -18.84 -4.08 -0.88
CA LEU A 150 -18.48 -5.29 -0.11
C LEU A 150 -17.43 -6.10 -0.88
N LEU A 151 -17.62 -6.28 -2.18
CA LEU A 151 -16.68 -6.99 -3.04
C LEU A 151 -15.30 -6.33 -3.04
N SER A 152 -15.23 -5.00 -3.19
CA SER A 152 -13.98 -4.21 -3.09
C SER A 152 -13.25 -4.48 -1.77
N ARG A 153 -13.96 -4.44 -0.65
CA ARG A 153 -13.37 -4.67 0.67
C ARG A 153 -12.86 -6.10 0.87
N LEU A 154 -13.57 -7.09 0.33
CA LEU A 154 -13.11 -8.49 0.37
C LEU A 154 -11.84 -8.68 -0.44
N LEU A 155 -11.77 -8.10 -1.63
CA LEU A 155 -10.61 -8.18 -2.51
C LEU A 155 -9.38 -7.48 -1.91
N TYR A 156 -9.54 -6.23 -1.45
CA TYR A 156 -8.45 -5.53 -0.76
C TYR A 156 -8.07 -6.18 0.57
N GLY A 157 -9.04 -6.76 1.29
CA GLY A 157 -8.77 -7.51 2.51
C GLY A 157 -7.89 -8.73 2.27
N MET A 158 -8.11 -9.46 1.17
CA MET A 158 -7.25 -10.59 0.77
C MET A 158 -5.81 -10.13 0.47
N ILE A 159 -5.65 -9.01 -0.25
CA ILE A 159 -4.33 -8.44 -0.58
C ILE A 159 -3.65 -7.91 0.69
N ALA A 160 -4.39 -7.16 1.52
CA ALA A 160 -3.85 -6.60 2.76
C ALA A 160 -3.35 -7.67 3.73
N TRP A 161 -3.94 -8.87 3.70
CA TRP A 161 -3.51 -9.99 4.55
C TRP A 161 -2.09 -10.48 4.23
N LEU A 162 -1.55 -10.18 3.04
CA LEU A 162 -0.16 -10.47 2.69
C LEU A 162 0.84 -9.89 3.69
N VAL A 163 0.58 -8.70 4.24
CA VAL A 163 1.48 -8.06 5.23
C VAL A 163 1.60 -8.82 6.54
N GLU A 164 0.70 -9.76 6.82
CA GLU A 164 0.70 -10.54 8.06
C GLU A 164 1.47 -11.86 7.93
N TRP A 165 1.55 -12.44 6.74
CA TRP A 165 2.14 -13.78 6.58
C TRP A 165 3.23 -13.89 5.51
N TYR A 166 3.30 -12.96 4.55
CA TYR A 166 4.32 -13.04 3.51
C TYR A 166 5.67 -12.59 4.03
N ASP A 167 6.61 -13.50 4.02
CA ASP A 167 8.02 -13.24 4.30
C ASP A 167 8.85 -13.80 3.13
N PRO A 168 9.54 -12.95 2.37
CA PRO A 168 10.28 -13.38 1.19
C PRO A 168 11.46 -14.33 1.51
N GLU A 169 11.93 -14.35 2.77
CA GLU A 169 13.02 -15.23 3.20
C GLU A 169 12.52 -16.59 3.69
N LEU A 170 11.28 -16.68 4.18
CA LEU A 170 10.71 -17.88 4.78
C LEU A 170 9.73 -18.60 3.87
N THR A 171 9.08 -17.90 2.95
CA THR A 171 8.11 -18.51 2.03
C THR A 171 8.80 -19.29 0.92
N ARG A 172 8.19 -20.41 0.52
CA ARG A 172 8.62 -21.20 -0.64
C ARG A 172 8.03 -20.71 -1.97
N PHE A 173 7.12 -19.75 -1.93
CA PHE A 173 6.42 -19.23 -3.11
C PHE A 173 7.08 -17.94 -3.57
N ASP A 174 7.32 -17.80 -4.86
CA ASP A 174 7.76 -16.54 -5.44
C ASP A 174 6.59 -15.54 -5.60
N LYS A 175 6.93 -14.28 -5.89
CA LYS A 175 5.95 -13.19 -6.01
C LYS A 175 4.95 -13.43 -7.14
N ASP A 176 5.41 -14.02 -8.24
CA ASP A 176 4.55 -14.29 -9.39
C ASP A 176 3.58 -15.44 -9.09
N GLU A 177 4.02 -16.47 -8.38
CA GLU A 177 3.15 -17.56 -7.90
C GLU A 177 2.05 -17.01 -7.00
N ILE A 178 2.40 -16.15 -6.03
CA ILE A 178 1.42 -15.56 -5.10
C ILE A 178 0.44 -14.67 -5.86
N ARG A 179 0.94 -13.76 -6.71
CA ARG A 179 0.08 -12.89 -7.54
C ARG A 179 -0.89 -13.69 -8.38
N ASN A 180 -0.40 -14.70 -9.11
CA ASN A 180 -1.21 -15.51 -9.99
C ASN A 180 -2.25 -16.34 -9.21
N ALA A 181 -1.91 -16.84 -8.03
CA ALA A 181 -2.84 -17.56 -7.16
C ALA A 181 -3.97 -16.63 -6.68
N ILE A 182 -3.65 -15.42 -6.20
CA ILE A 182 -4.66 -14.46 -5.77
C ILE A 182 -5.57 -14.08 -6.94
N LEU A 183 -5.00 -13.72 -8.10
CA LEU A 183 -5.80 -13.38 -9.28
C LEU A 183 -6.67 -14.54 -9.75
N SER A 184 -6.16 -15.77 -9.71
CA SER A 184 -6.95 -16.96 -10.07
C SER A 184 -8.14 -17.15 -9.12
N VAL A 185 -7.93 -17.01 -7.81
CA VAL A 185 -9.02 -17.11 -6.83
C VAL A 185 -10.06 -16.00 -7.05
N VAL A 186 -9.59 -14.76 -7.24
CA VAL A 186 -10.46 -13.61 -7.49
C VAL A 186 -11.27 -13.80 -8.77
N LEU A 187 -10.62 -14.12 -9.88
CA LEU A 187 -11.25 -14.19 -11.19
C LEU A 187 -12.22 -15.36 -11.28
N ASN A 188 -11.87 -16.51 -10.75
CA ASN A 188 -12.76 -17.69 -10.74
C ASN A 188 -13.93 -17.55 -9.76
N GLY A 189 -13.82 -16.68 -8.75
CA GLY A 189 -14.87 -16.39 -7.79
C GLY A 189 -15.71 -15.14 -8.10
N THR A 190 -15.24 -14.25 -8.97
CA THR A 190 -15.87 -12.94 -9.23
C THR A 190 -16.43 -12.80 -10.65
N ILE A 191 -15.98 -13.63 -11.59
CA ILE A 191 -16.45 -13.59 -12.97
C ILE A 191 -17.67 -14.48 -13.10
N ASN A 192 -18.68 -14.04 -13.86
CA ASN A 192 -19.80 -14.88 -14.22
C ASN A 192 -19.29 -16.10 -14.99
N LYS A 193 -19.72 -17.31 -14.60
CA LYS A 193 -19.49 -18.49 -15.41
C LYS A 193 -20.36 -18.33 -16.66
N GLU A 194 -19.75 -18.41 -17.83
CA GLU A 194 -20.53 -18.62 -19.05
C GLU A 194 -21.29 -19.94 -18.86
N ASP A 195 -22.62 -19.91 -19.03
CA ASP A 195 -23.50 -21.05 -19.00
C ASP A 195 -23.22 -21.99 -20.19
#